data_42d1e7b1559f38bb7fc0877621fef933
#
_entry.id   42d1e7b1559f38bb7fc0877621fef933
#
_cell.length_a   1.000
_cell.length_b   1.000
_cell.length_c   1.000
_cell.angle_alpha   90.00
_cell.angle_beta   90.00
_cell.angle_gamma   90.00
#
_symmetry.space_group_name_H-M   'P 1'
#
loop_
_entity.id
_entity.type
_entity.pdbx_description
1 polymer ?
#
loop_
_entity_poly.entity_id
_entity_poly.type
_entity_poly.pdbx_seq_one_letter_code
_entity_poly.pdbx_strand_id
1 'polypeptide(L)'
;MHDWNNTPNQQHVQSFYMDETEVTNAMYMEYLDYLKRVYPPSDDLYKAIYEGALPDTLVWRNRLGFNEVMTENYLRHPAYGEYPVVGVSWIQAVEFANWRSDQVAQRALQQAGYIKRDAHLTDVNAESTFSTDTYINAPTQTFGGNEEVINGDGRGRKNVVVDADGNESGIYATRSTGIIPPKYRLPTETEWEYAALGLSEIRSYNLYRGRKKYPWDGQYTRSGKRKTRGDQKANFKQGKGDYGGIAGWSDDGADITNAVKSYEPNDYGLYDMAGNVAEWVADVYRPIIDDE
;
A
#
# COMPACT_ATOMS: atom_id res chain seq x y z
N MET A 1 18.02 -9.16 -3.92
CA MET A 1 18.64 -10.48 -4.21
C MET A 1 20.00 -10.24 -4.86
N HIS A 2 21.07 -10.78 -4.30
CA HIS A 2 22.39 -10.56 -4.86
C HIS A 2 22.56 -11.51 -6.04
N ASP A 3 22.30 -11.03 -7.21
CA ASP A 3 22.64 -11.78 -8.42
C ASP A 3 24.17 -11.83 -8.52
N TRP A 4 24.73 -13.01 -8.65
CA TRP A 4 26.18 -13.21 -8.73
C TRP A 4 26.82 -12.50 -9.95
N ASN A 5 25.97 -12.02 -10.87
CA ASN A 5 26.36 -11.30 -12.09
C ASN A 5 26.42 -9.77 -11.93
N ASN A 6 25.90 -9.23 -10.82
CA ASN A 6 25.90 -7.79 -10.63
C ASN A 6 27.14 -7.33 -9.82
N THR A 7 27.87 -6.39 -10.36
CA THR A 7 28.90 -5.67 -9.61
C THR A 7 28.25 -4.93 -8.43
N PRO A 8 28.83 -4.98 -7.22
CA PRO A 8 28.35 -4.19 -6.11
C PRO A 8 28.39 -2.70 -6.48
N ASN A 9 27.23 -2.05 -6.52
CA ASN A 9 27.11 -0.62 -6.71
C ASN A 9 26.61 0.05 -5.42
N GLN A 10 26.92 1.33 -5.27
CA GLN A 10 26.46 2.13 -4.14
C GLN A 10 25.24 2.92 -4.57
N GLN A 11 24.11 2.66 -3.95
CA GLN A 11 22.85 3.35 -4.19
C GLN A 11 22.57 4.35 -3.05
N HIS A 12 22.02 5.51 -3.39
CA HIS A 12 21.59 6.51 -2.44
C HIS A 12 20.07 6.43 -2.27
N VAL A 13 19.63 6.09 -1.05
CA VAL A 13 18.21 6.02 -0.68
C VAL A 13 17.90 7.20 0.24
N GLN A 14 16.96 8.06 -0.18
CA GLN A 14 16.46 9.14 0.68
C GLN A 14 15.54 8.56 1.76
N SER A 15 15.37 9.31 2.86
CA SER A 15 14.41 8.92 3.90
C SER A 15 12.99 8.86 3.34
N PHE A 16 12.27 7.78 3.64
CA PHE A 16 10.90 7.56 3.20
C PHE A 16 10.09 6.86 4.30
N TYR A 17 8.79 6.93 4.19
CA TYR A 17 7.85 6.14 4.98
C TYR A 17 7.39 4.95 4.14
N MET A 18 7.23 3.82 4.78
CA MET A 18 6.71 2.60 4.16
C MET A 18 5.59 2.04 5.02
N ASP A 19 4.59 1.46 4.38
CA ASP A 19 3.54 0.73 5.10
C ASP A 19 4.15 -0.46 5.83
N GLU A 20 3.61 -0.73 6.99
CA GLU A 20 4.10 -1.78 7.88
C GLU A 20 3.78 -3.18 7.34
N THR A 21 2.76 -3.30 6.49
CA THR A 21 2.28 -4.55 5.89
C THR A 21 1.96 -4.38 4.42
N GLU A 22 1.81 -5.49 3.72
CA GLU A 22 1.18 -5.57 2.41
C GLU A 22 -0.23 -4.94 2.44
N VAL A 23 -0.71 -4.45 1.30
CA VAL A 23 -2.10 -3.98 1.16
C VAL A 23 -3.06 -5.17 1.29
N THR A 24 -3.97 -5.09 2.24
CA THR A 24 -4.93 -6.18 2.52
C THR A 24 -6.15 -6.12 1.61
N ASN A 25 -6.87 -7.25 1.52
CA ASN A 25 -8.15 -7.32 0.82
C ASN A 25 -9.15 -6.30 1.38
N ALA A 26 -9.19 -6.10 2.72
CA ALA A 26 -10.08 -5.12 3.34
C ALA A 26 -9.77 -3.69 2.85
N MET A 27 -8.50 -3.29 2.82
CA MET A 27 -8.09 -1.98 2.31
C MET A 27 -8.45 -1.79 0.83
N TYR A 28 -8.26 -2.83 0.02
CA TYR A 28 -8.58 -2.76 -1.39
C TYR A 28 -10.09 -2.74 -1.65
N MET A 29 -10.86 -3.44 -0.82
CA MET A 29 -12.33 -3.40 -0.87
C MET A 29 -12.89 -2.01 -0.52
N GLU A 30 -12.29 -1.26 0.40
CA GLU A 30 -12.65 0.14 0.67
C GLU A 30 -12.48 1.01 -0.58
N TYR A 31 -11.42 0.80 -1.35
CA TYR A 31 -11.21 1.47 -2.63
C TYR A 31 -12.28 1.11 -3.65
N LEU A 32 -12.61 -0.16 -3.79
CA LEU A 32 -13.68 -0.61 -4.70
C LEU A 32 -15.06 -0.07 -4.29
N ASP A 33 -15.36 -0.02 -3.00
CA ASP A 33 -16.60 0.56 -2.48
C ASP A 33 -16.68 2.08 -2.75
N TYR A 34 -15.56 2.77 -2.61
CA TYR A 34 -15.46 4.16 -3.00
C TYR A 34 -15.74 4.37 -4.49
N LEU A 35 -15.08 3.59 -5.36
CA LEU A 35 -15.32 3.67 -6.80
C LEU A 35 -16.77 3.38 -7.17
N LYS A 36 -17.36 2.36 -6.58
CA LYS A 36 -18.75 2.00 -6.82
C LYS A 36 -19.74 3.08 -6.43
N ARG A 37 -19.42 3.85 -5.38
CA ARG A 37 -20.25 4.96 -4.93
C ARG A 37 -20.09 6.20 -5.81
N VAL A 38 -18.86 6.53 -6.18
CA VAL A 38 -18.53 7.76 -6.94
C VAL A 38 -18.77 7.57 -8.44
N TYR A 39 -18.44 6.39 -8.94
CA TYR A 39 -18.55 5.99 -10.35
C TYR A 39 -19.44 4.75 -10.45
N PRO A 40 -20.77 4.89 -10.33
CA PRO A 40 -21.67 3.75 -10.30
C PRO A 40 -21.55 2.89 -11.57
N PRO A 41 -21.27 1.58 -11.44
CA PRO A 41 -21.10 0.70 -12.60
C PRO A 41 -22.41 0.44 -13.35
N SER A 42 -23.55 0.92 -12.84
CA SER A 42 -24.84 0.96 -13.53
C SER A 42 -24.91 1.99 -14.65
N ASP A 43 -24.00 2.97 -14.65
CA ASP A 43 -23.83 3.94 -15.71
C ASP A 43 -22.76 3.45 -16.69
N ASP A 44 -23.11 3.32 -17.95
CA ASP A 44 -22.19 2.85 -19.01
C ASP A 44 -20.92 3.70 -19.12
N LEU A 45 -21.01 4.99 -18.75
CA LEU A 45 -19.86 5.90 -18.75
C LEU A 45 -18.80 5.51 -17.73
N TYR A 46 -19.21 5.02 -16.56
CA TYR A 46 -18.34 4.72 -15.41
C TYR A 46 -18.04 3.24 -15.24
N LYS A 47 -18.75 2.38 -15.94
CA LYS A 47 -18.63 0.92 -15.82
C LYS A 47 -17.18 0.45 -16.00
N ALA A 48 -16.48 0.99 -17.02
CA ALA A 48 -15.10 0.63 -17.32
C ALA A 48 -14.11 0.99 -16.18
N ILE A 49 -14.39 2.04 -15.39
CA ILE A 49 -13.55 2.47 -14.27
C ILE A 49 -13.62 1.40 -13.18
N TYR A 50 -14.82 0.99 -12.79
CA TYR A 50 -14.99 -0.02 -11.75
C TYR A 50 -14.50 -1.39 -12.19
N GLU A 51 -14.83 -1.83 -13.40
CA GLU A 51 -14.38 -3.12 -13.93
C GLU A 51 -12.85 -3.16 -14.09
N GLY A 52 -12.23 -2.05 -14.50
CA GLY A 52 -10.78 -1.93 -14.61
C GLY A 52 -10.04 -1.96 -13.27
N ALA A 53 -10.71 -1.62 -12.17
CA ALA A 53 -10.14 -1.67 -10.82
C ALA A 53 -10.26 -3.05 -10.16
N LEU A 54 -11.09 -3.95 -10.70
CA LEU A 54 -11.26 -5.29 -10.12
C LEU A 54 -9.99 -6.14 -10.30
N PRO A 55 -9.46 -6.75 -9.22
CA PRO A 55 -8.37 -7.70 -9.33
C PRO A 55 -8.75 -8.93 -10.17
N ASP A 56 -7.78 -9.48 -10.88
CA ASP A 56 -7.97 -10.73 -11.61
C ASP A 56 -8.04 -11.92 -10.63
N THR A 57 -9.25 -12.42 -10.40
CA THR A 57 -9.48 -13.56 -9.52
C THR A 57 -9.13 -14.90 -10.17
N LEU A 58 -8.90 -14.93 -11.49
CA LEU A 58 -8.55 -16.16 -12.21
C LEU A 58 -7.09 -16.61 -11.95
N VAL A 59 -6.28 -15.74 -11.35
CA VAL A 59 -4.91 -16.08 -10.88
C VAL A 59 -4.90 -17.28 -9.93
N TRP A 60 -6.01 -17.56 -9.24
CA TRP A 60 -6.16 -18.70 -8.34
C TRP A 60 -6.39 -20.03 -9.06
N ARG A 61 -6.80 -20.00 -10.34
CA ARG A 61 -7.06 -21.23 -11.10
C ARG A 61 -5.78 -21.97 -11.41
N ASN A 62 -5.72 -23.21 -10.92
CA ASN A 62 -4.66 -24.13 -11.26
C ASN A 62 -5.29 -25.37 -11.92
N ARG A 63 -4.70 -25.84 -13.06
CA ARG A 63 -5.19 -27.02 -13.80
C ARG A 63 -5.19 -28.30 -12.96
N LEU A 64 -4.34 -28.38 -11.94
CA LEU A 64 -4.15 -29.56 -11.09
C LEU A 64 -4.57 -29.32 -9.63
N GLY A 65 -5.04 -28.12 -9.28
CA GLY A 65 -5.45 -27.75 -7.94
C GLY A 65 -6.92 -27.36 -7.87
N PHE A 66 -7.60 -27.74 -6.79
CA PHE A 66 -8.99 -27.35 -6.55
C PHE A 66 -9.04 -26.00 -5.79
N ASN A 67 -8.70 -24.90 -6.50
CA ASN A 67 -8.65 -23.56 -5.93
C ASN A 67 -9.84 -22.67 -6.35
N GLU A 68 -10.92 -23.26 -6.86
CA GLU A 68 -12.09 -22.50 -7.32
C GLU A 68 -12.74 -21.70 -6.19
N VAL A 69 -12.70 -22.22 -4.98
CA VAL A 69 -13.18 -21.53 -3.77
C VAL A 69 -12.42 -20.20 -3.54
N MET A 70 -11.14 -20.17 -3.83
CA MET A 70 -10.32 -18.95 -3.71
C MET A 70 -10.68 -17.93 -4.78
N THR A 71 -10.99 -18.38 -6.00
CA THR A 71 -11.43 -17.50 -7.10
C THR A 71 -12.68 -16.70 -6.72
N GLU A 72 -13.62 -17.32 -6.02
CA GLU A 72 -14.88 -16.67 -5.63
C GLU A 72 -14.78 -15.87 -4.33
N ASN A 73 -14.06 -16.38 -3.34
CA ASN A 73 -14.15 -15.91 -1.97
C ASN A 73 -12.96 -15.07 -1.51
N TYR A 74 -11.77 -15.26 -2.05
CA TYR A 74 -10.55 -14.67 -1.49
C TYR A 74 -10.61 -13.15 -1.31
N LEU A 75 -11.09 -12.43 -2.31
CA LEU A 75 -11.22 -10.97 -2.22
C LEU A 75 -12.38 -10.53 -1.33
N ARG A 76 -13.50 -11.29 -1.35
CA ARG A 76 -14.79 -10.81 -0.86
C ARG A 76 -15.19 -11.35 0.51
N HIS A 77 -14.66 -12.51 0.90
CA HIS A 77 -15.07 -13.13 2.15
C HIS A 77 -14.32 -12.52 3.34
N PRO A 78 -15.03 -12.12 4.42
CA PRO A 78 -14.41 -11.44 5.57
C PRO A 78 -13.27 -12.21 6.23
N ALA A 79 -13.25 -13.54 6.15
CA ALA A 79 -12.15 -14.35 6.68
C ALA A 79 -10.80 -14.05 6.03
N TYR A 80 -10.79 -13.52 4.82
CA TYR A 80 -9.57 -13.12 4.10
C TYR A 80 -9.34 -11.61 4.12
N GLY A 81 -10.07 -10.87 4.96
CA GLY A 81 -9.95 -9.40 5.02
C GLY A 81 -8.52 -8.93 5.32
N GLU A 82 -7.83 -9.60 6.22
CA GLU A 82 -6.45 -9.30 6.64
C GLU A 82 -5.39 -10.03 5.78
N TYR A 83 -5.78 -10.69 4.70
CA TYR A 83 -4.85 -11.30 3.74
C TYR A 83 -4.44 -10.29 2.68
N PRO A 84 -3.24 -10.41 2.08
CA PRO A 84 -2.79 -9.50 1.03
C PRO A 84 -3.68 -9.59 -0.20
N VAL A 85 -3.93 -8.47 -0.85
CA VAL A 85 -4.65 -8.47 -2.13
C VAL A 85 -3.81 -9.11 -3.22
N VAL A 86 -4.42 -9.98 -4.03
CA VAL A 86 -3.77 -10.75 -5.10
C VAL A 86 -4.49 -10.53 -6.42
N GLY A 87 -3.76 -10.61 -7.53
CA GLY A 87 -4.32 -10.43 -8.88
C GLY A 87 -4.42 -8.96 -9.30
N VAL A 88 -3.68 -8.07 -8.64
CA VAL A 88 -3.63 -6.63 -8.94
C VAL A 88 -2.53 -6.36 -9.95
N SER A 89 -2.84 -5.63 -11.01
CA SER A 89 -1.85 -5.13 -11.98
C SER A 89 -1.08 -3.92 -11.42
N TRP A 90 0.07 -3.59 -12.02
CA TRP A 90 0.86 -2.43 -11.66
C TRP A 90 0.05 -1.11 -11.73
N ILE A 91 -0.75 -0.95 -12.78
CA ILE A 91 -1.60 0.24 -12.96
C ILE A 91 -2.62 0.35 -11.83
N GLN A 92 -3.31 -0.76 -11.49
CA GLN A 92 -4.28 -0.80 -10.40
C GLN A 92 -3.63 -0.46 -9.05
N ALA A 93 -2.41 -0.94 -8.80
CA ALA A 93 -1.66 -0.61 -7.59
C ALA A 93 -1.31 0.89 -7.51
N VAL A 94 -0.93 1.52 -8.63
CA VAL A 94 -0.67 2.97 -8.71
C VAL A 94 -1.95 3.78 -8.49
N GLU A 95 -3.06 3.38 -9.10
CA GLU A 95 -4.36 4.04 -8.92
C GLU A 95 -4.86 3.94 -7.47
N PHE A 96 -4.71 2.77 -6.84
CA PHE A 96 -4.98 2.61 -5.42
C PHE A 96 -4.13 3.56 -4.55
N ALA A 97 -2.83 3.68 -4.83
CA ALA A 97 -1.94 4.58 -4.09
C ALA A 97 -2.34 6.07 -4.26
N ASN A 98 -2.75 6.47 -5.46
CA ASN A 98 -3.26 7.82 -5.73
C ASN A 98 -4.56 8.08 -4.96
N TRP A 99 -5.53 7.17 -5.05
CA TRP A 99 -6.78 7.26 -4.29
C TRP A 99 -6.52 7.38 -2.78
N ARG A 100 -5.67 6.53 -2.24
CA ARG A 100 -5.31 6.55 -0.82
C ARG A 100 -4.66 7.88 -0.43
N SER A 101 -3.83 8.46 -1.29
CA SER A 101 -3.23 9.78 -1.09
C SER A 101 -4.30 10.86 -0.91
N ASP A 102 -5.30 10.85 -1.78
CA ASP A 102 -6.39 11.80 -1.73
C ASP A 102 -7.26 11.63 -0.47
N GLN A 103 -7.58 10.38 -0.09
CA GLN A 103 -8.36 10.10 1.12
C GLN A 103 -7.62 10.54 2.40
N VAL A 104 -6.32 10.28 2.49
CA VAL A 104 -5.52 10.68 3.66
C VAL A 104 -5.35 12.19 3.72
N ALA A 105 -5.11 12.86 2.60
CA ALA A 105 -5.04 14.33 2.52
C ALA A 105 -6.37 14.97 2.90
N GLN A 106 -7.48 14.48 2.36
CA GLN A 106 -8.84 14.94 2.71
C GLN A 106 -9.08 14.83 4.21
N ARG A 107 -8.78 13.68 4.80
CA ARG A 107 -8.95 13.46 6.24
C ARG A 107 -8.07 14.40 7.09
N ALA A 108 -6.83 14.62 6.68
CA ALA A 108 -5.93 15.57 7.36
C ALA A 108 -6.47 17.00 7.32
N LEU A 109 -6.98 17.44 6.18
CA LEU A 109 -7.61 18.76 6.02
C LEU A 109 -8.90 18.89 6.84
N GLN A 110 -9.72 17.83 6.90
CA GLN A 110 -10.92 17.78 7.76
C GLN A 110 -10.56 17.90 9.24
N GLN A 111 -9.55 17.16 9.69
CA GLN A 111 -9.09 17.20 11.09
C GLN A 111 -8.50 18.56 11.47
N ALA A 112 -7.81 19.19 10.54
CA ALA A 112 -7.23 20.52 10.72
C ALA A 112 -8.24 21.66 10.56
N GLY A 113 -9.48 21.37 10.13
CA GLY A 113 -10.57 22.34 9.97
C GLY A 113 -10.46 23.23 8.73
N TYR A 114 -9.71 22.81 7.72
CA TYR A 114 -9.62 23.51 6.42
C TYR A 114 -10.79 23.20 5.50
N ILE A 115 -11.36 22.02 5.61
CA ILE A 115 -12.58 21.62 4.91
C ILE A 115 -13.59 21.08 5.90
N LYS A 116 -14.85 20.98 5.48
CA LYS A 116 -15.95 20.52 6.31
C LYS A 116 -15.69 19.14 6.88
N ARG A 117 -16.00 18.93 8.16
CA ARG A 117 -15.63 17.70 8.88
C ARG A 117 -16.27 16.42 8.31
N ASP A 118 -17.46 16.58 7.76
CA ASP A 118 -18.24 15.48 7.15
C ASP A 118 -18.29 15.56 5.61
N ALA A 119 -17.31 16.25 5.00
CA ALA A 119 -17.21 16.39 3.54
C ALA A 119 -17.25 15.05 2.80
N HIS A 120 -16.73 13.97 3.40
CA HIS A 120 -16.77 12.63 2.85
C HIS A 120 -18.16 11.97 2.85
N LEU A 121 -19.10 12.53 3.61
CA LEU A 121 -20.48 12.06 3.69
C LEU A 121 -21.44 12.85 2.79
N THR A 122 -21.00 14.00 2.25
CA THR A 122 -21.79 14.73 1.26
C THR A 122 -21.87 13.90 -0.01
N ASP A 123 -22.94 14.06 -0.78
CA ASP A 123 -23.20 13.33 -2.02
C ASP A 123 -22.00 13.43 -2.96
N VAL A 124 -21.05 12.53 -2.79
CA VAL A 124 -19.82 12.47 -3.59
C VAL A 124 -20.19 11.75 -4.87
N ASN A 125 -20.19 12.50 -5.95
CA ASN A 125 -20.30 11.99 -7.31
C ASN A 125 -19.01 12.28 -8.09
N ALA A 126 -18.93 11.85 -9.31
CA ALA A 126 -17.74 12.03 -10.16
C ALA A 126 -17.27 13.49 -10.27
N GLU A 127 -18.18 14.46 -10.19
CA GLU A 127 -17.89 15.88 -10.33
C GLU A 127 -17.48 16.53 -9.00
N SER A 128 -17.88 15.94 -7.87
CA SER A 128 -17.65 16.48 -6.52
C SER A 128 -16.61 15.68 -5.71
N THR A 129 -15.74 14.95 -6.37
CA THR A 129 -14.65 14.22 -5.71
C THR A 129 -13.57 15.14 -5.17
N PHE A 130 -12.92 14.73 -4.10
CA PHE A 130 -11.72 15.39 -3.62
C PHE A 130 -10.51 14.89 -4.43
N SER A 131 -9.67 15.84 -4.85
CA SER A 131 -8.34 15.58 -5.38
C SER A 131 -7.34 16.51 -4.72
N THR A 132 -6.26 15.96 -4.21
CA THR A 132 -5.18 16.73 -3.57
C THR A 132 -4.56 17.72 -4.53
N ASP A 133 -4.38 17.33 -5.80
CA ASP A 133 -3.81 18.21 -6.82
C ASP A 133 -4.73 19.38 -7.14
N THR A 134 -6.03 19.14 -7.26
CA THR A 134 -7.02 20.19 -7.44
C THR A 134 -7.03 21.13 -6.23
N TYR A 135 -7.02 20.58 -5.01
CA TYR A 135 -7.02 21.39 -3.81
C TYR A 135 -5.78 22.31 -3.70
N ILE A 136 -4.60 21.81 -4.10
CA ILE A 136 -3.35 22.60 -4.02
C ILE A 136 -3.30 23.68 -5.11
N ASN A 137 -3.76 23.37 -6.33
CA ASN A 137 -3.62 24.25 -7.48
C ASN A 137 -4.82 25.19 -7.66
N ALA A 138 -6.02 24.74 -7.36
CA ALA A 138 -7.27 25.48 -7.53
C ALA A 138 -8.27 25.12 -6.40
N PRO A 139 -8.01 25.55 -5.14
CA PRO A 139 -8.81 25.14 -3.98
C PRO A 139 -10.31 25.37 -4.13
N THR A 140 -10.68 26.47 -4.80
CA THR A 140 -12.08 26.84 -5.04
C THR A 140 -12.83 25.91 -6.00
N GLN A 141 -12.11 25.07 -6.76
CA GLN A 141 -12.70 24.10 -7.68
C GLN A 141 -12.83 22.69 -7.06
N THR A 142 -12.30 22.51 -5.87
CA THR A 142 -12.41 21.23 -5.14
C THR A 142 -13.89 20.95 -4.83
N PHE A 143 -14.28 19.70 -4.82
CA PHE A 143 -15.68 19.28 -4.61
C PHE A 143 -16.67 19.92 -5.59
N GLY A 144 -16.27 20.12 -6.85
CA GLY A 144 -17.11 20.80 -7.85
C GLY A 144 -17.39 22.27 -7.55
N GLY A 145 -16.55 22.92 -6.74
CA GLY A 145 -16.72 24.30 -6.33
C GLY A 145 -17.73 24.53 -5.21
N ASN A 146 -18.04 23.50 -4.42
CA ASN A 146 -18.97 23.62 -3.30
C ASN A 146 -18.31 24.36 -2.12
N GLU A 147 -18.61 25.67 -2.01
CA GLU A 147 -18.04 26.55 -0.98
C GLU A 147 -18.37 26.14 0.45
N GLU A 148 -19.53 25.54 0.69
CA GLU A 148 -19.93 25.06 2.03
C GLU A 148 -19.01 23.95 2.53
N VAL A 149 -18.51 23.12 1.61
CA VAL A 149 -17.59 22.02 1.93
C VAL A 149 -16.16 22.52 2.06
N ILE A 150 -15.76 23.43 1.19
CA ILE A 150 -14.40 23.98 1.11
C ILE A 150 -14.06 24.86 2.31
N ASN A 151 -15.01 25.63 2.81
CA ASN A 151 -14.77 26.66 3.84
C ASN A 151 -14.74 26.11 5.28
N GLY A 152 -14.97 24.82 5.47
CA GLY A 152 -14.89 24.16 6.79
C GLY A 152 -16.04 24.52 7.75
N ASP A 153 -16.00 23.93 8.95
CA ASP A 153 -17.07 24.04 9.95
C ASP A 153 -17.04 25.32 10.82
N GLY A 154 -16.13 26.24 10.54
CA GLY A 154 -15.99 27.46 11.31
C GLY A 154 -15.56 27.27 12.77
N ARG A 155 -15.22 26.08 13.23
CA ARG A 155 -14.78 25.79 14.59
C ARG A 155 -13.32 26.21 14.80
N GLY A 156 -13.13 27.48 15.16
CA GLY A 156 -11.88 27.99 15.72
C GLY A 156 -10.88 28.58 14.71
N ARG A 157 -11.10 28.45 13.42
CA ARG A 157 -10.34 29.16 12.39
C ARG A 157 -11.33 29.78 11.41
N LYS A 158 -11.31 31.10 11.30
CA LYS A 158 -11.89 31.75 10.13
C LYS A 158 -10.96 31.40 8.98
N ASN A 159 -11.38 30.48 8.12
CA ASN A 159 -10.65 30.20 6.87
C ASN A 159 -10.78 31.34 5.84
N VAL A 160 -11.07 32.52 6.34
CA VAL A 160 -11.31 33.69 5.54
C VAL A 160 -10.47 34.83 6.10
N VAL A 161 -9.65 35.43 5.27
CA VAL A 161 -8.97 36.71 5.52
C VAL A 161 -9.79 37.79 4.88
N VAL A 162 -10.15 38.77 5.64
CA VAL A 162 -10.78 40.01 5.13
C VAL A 162 -9.65 40.98 4.84
N ASP A 163 -9.52 41.42 3.59
CA ASP A 163 -8.55 42.45 3.21
C ASP A 163 -8.99 43.84 3.66
N ALA A 164 -8.13 44.85 3.45
CA ALA A 164 -8.42 46.24 3.85
C ALA A 164 -9.64 46.83 3.13
N ASP A 165 -10.05 46.28 2.02
CA ASP A 165 -11.17 46.70 1.20
C ASP A 165 -12.46 45.92 1.53
N GLY A 166 -12.40 45.00 2.52
CA GLY A 166 -13.55 44.23 2.99
C GLY A 166 -13.83 42.96 2.18
N ASN A 167 -12.94 42.58 1.25
CA ASN A 167 -13.11 41.36 0.48
C ASN A 167 -12.63 40.15 1.31
N GLU A 168 -13.47 39.13 1.34
CA GLU A 168 -13.16 37.87 2.01
C GLU A 168 -12.39 36.94 1.05
N SER A 169 -11.21 36.51 1.48
CA SER A 169 -10.44 35.47 0.76
C SER A 169 -10.27 34.24 1.63
N GLY A 170 -10.53 33.06 1.05
CA GLY A 170 -10.35 31.79 1.74
C GLY A 170 -8.89 31.50 2.07
N ILE A 171 -8.64 31.01 3.29
CA ILE A 171 -7.33 30.49 3.69
C ILE A 171 -7.30 28.99 3.41
N TYR A 172 -6.43 28.59 2.50
CA TYR A 172 -6.24 27.19 2.13
C TYR A 172 -4.92 26.64 2.67
N ALA A 173 -4.90 25.36 3.00
CA ALA A 173 -3.66 24.69 3.35
C ALA A 173 -2.78 24.56 2.11
N THR A 174 -1.51 24.89 2.26
CA THR A 174 -0.49 24.69 1.23
C THR A 174 0.44 23.55 1.66
N ARG A 175 1.29 23.07 0.76
CA ARG A 175 2.29 22.06 1.12
C ARG A 175 3.21 22.51 2.25
N SER A 176 3.50 23.81 2.34
CA SER A 176 4.34 24.39 3.39
C SER A 176 3.70 24.37 4.78
N THR A 177 2.39 24.18 4.89
CA THR A 177 1.72 24.05 6.19
C THR A 177 2.01 22.70 6.88
N GLY A 178 2.53 21.72 6.16
CA GLY A 178 2.83 20.38 6.67
C GLY A 178 1.59 19.53 7.01
N ILE A 179 0.38 20.01 6.67
CA ILE A 179 -0.88 19.31 6.93
C ILE A 179 -1.14 18.25 5.86
N ILE A 180 -0.85 18.59 4.60
CA ILE A 180 -1.02 17.68 3.47
C ILE A 180 0.17 16.74 3.44
N PRO A 181 -0.03 15.42 3.68
CA PRO A 181 1.06 14.47 3.68
C PRO A 181 1.64 14.26 2.28
N PRO A 182 2.85 13.69 2.15
CA PRO A 182 3.36 13.21 0.88
C PRO A 182 2.42 12.18 0.26
N LYS A 183 2.40 12.11 -1.08
CA LYS A 183 1.61 11.11 -1.79
C LYS A 183 2.14 9.70 -1.54
N TYR A 184 1.23 8.76 -1.40
CA TYR A 184 1.55 7.33 -1.48
C TYR A 184 1.96 6.99 -2.91
N ARG A 185 2.91 6.11 -3.03
CA ARG A 185 3.41 5.58 -4.30
C ARG A 185 4.00 4.18 -4.09
N LEU A 186 4.21 3.46 -5.15
CA LEU A 186 5.02 2.24 -5.08
C LEU A 186 6.47 2.60 -4.71
N PRO A 187 7.15 1.78 -3.91
CA PRO A 187 8.57 1.95 -3.64
C PRO A 187 9.39 1.66 -4.90
N THR A 188 10.57 2.23 -5.02
CA THR A 188 11.54 1.74 -5.99
C THR A 188 12.11 0.39 -5.54
N GLU A 189 12.68 -0.40 -6.44
CA GLU A 189 13.34 -1.65 -6.10
C GLU A 189 14.41 -1.45 -5.02
N THR A 190 15.20 -0.39 -5.14
CA THR A 190 16.25 -0.06 -4.16
C THR A 190 15.67 0.31 -2.78
N GLU A 191 14.57 1.08 -2.73
CA GLU A 191 13.87 1.40 -1.49
C GLU A 191 13.31 0.13 -0.84
N TRP A 192 12.71 -0.74 -1.65
CA TRP A 192 12.14 -2.00 -1.19
C TRP A 192 13.23 -2.94 -0.64
N GLU A 193 14.33 -3.13 -1.36
CA GLU A 193 15.47 -3.93 -0.88
C GLU A 193 16.08 -3.38 0.40
N TYR A 194 16.25 -2.05 0.50
CA TYR A 194 16.75 -1.40 1.70
C TYR A 194 15.82 -1.64 2.90
N ALA A 195 14.51 -1.48 2.68
CA ALA A 195 13.49 -1.71 3.69
C ALA A 195 13.45 -3.19 4.13
N ALA A 196 13.52 -4.13 3.18
CA ALA A 196 13.48 -5.56 3.45
C ALA A 196 14.66 -6.04 4.31
N LEU A 197 15.86 -5.55 4.04
CA LEU A 197 17.05 -5.97 4.75
C LEU A 197 17.11 -5.46 6.19
N GLY A 198 16.47 -4.32 6.51
CA GLY A 198 16.38 -3.80 7.86
C GLY A 198 17.73 -3.69 8.56
N LEU A 199 18.64 -2.86 8.05
CA LEU A 199 20.04 -2.78 8.47
C LEU A 199 20.26 -1.94 9.75
N SER A 200 19.35 -1.92 10.71
CA SER A 200 19.42 -1.03 11.88
C SER A 200 20.51 -1.44 12.89
N GLU A 201 20.85 -2.72 13.00
CA GLU A 201 21.87 -3.23 13.95
C GLU A 201 23.10 -3.84 13.24
N ILE A 202 23.81 -3.01 12.49
CA ILE A 202 24.97 -3.45 11.68
C ILE A 202 26.17 -3.92 12.51
N ARG A 203 26.17 -3.76 13.83
CA ARG A 203 27.32 -4.13 14.68
C ARG A 203 27.67 -5.62 14.65
N SER A 204 26.71 -6.48 14.39
CA SER A 204 26.90 -7.93 14.28
C SER A 204 27.29 -8.42 12.89
N TYR A 205 27.11 -7.58 11.86
CA TYR A 205 27.37 -7.91 10.47
C TYR A 205 28.44 -7.00 9.91
N ASN A 206 29.53 -7.59 9.46
CA ASN A 206 30.58 -6.84 8.81
C ASN A 206 30.06 -6.30 7.48
N LEU A 207 29.94 -4.98 7.34
CA LEU A 207 29.53 -4.27 6.11
C LEU A 207 30.26 -4.74 4.83
N TYR A 208 31.49 -5.22 4.98
CA TYR A 208 32.32 -5.72 3.89
C TYR A 208 32.00 -7.15 3.47
N ARG A 209 31.37 -7.97 4.31
CA ARG A 209 31.17 -9.40 4.06
C ARG A 209 29.75 -9.92 4.33
N GLY A 210 28.88 -9.10 4.90
CA GLY A 210 27.63 -9.63 5.46
C GLY A 210 26.40 -8.85 5.08
N ARG A 211 25.90 -9.02 3.86
CA ARG A 211 24.48 -8.74 3.63
C ARG A 211 23.67 -9.75 4.44
N LYS A 212 22.66 -9.27 5.17
CA LYS A 212 21.63 -10.14 5.73
C LYS A 212 21.08 -11.02 4.59
N LYS A 213 20.96 -12.31 4.82
CA LYS A 213 20.37 -13.23 3.84
C LYS A 213 18.85 -13.13 3.84
N TYR A 214 18.29 -12.77 5.00
CA TYR A 214 16.86 -12.69 5.26
C TYR A 214 16.53 -11.38 6.00
N PRO A 215 15.27 -10.95 6.03
CA PRO A 215 14.82 -9.79 6.82
C PRO A 215 15.07 -9.93 8.33
N TRP A 216 15.28 -11.15 8.82
CA TRP A 216 15.58 -11.46 10.22
C TRP A 216 17.04 -11.84 10.44
N ASP A 217 17.43 -11.91 11.71
CA ASP A 217 18.78 -12.34 12.09
C ASP A 217 18.98 -13.85 11.93
N GLY A 218 20.18 -14.22 11.50
CA GLY A 218 20.60 -15.59 11.29
C GLY A 218 20.45 -16.06 9.84
N GLN A 219 20.81 -17.31 9.61
CA GLN A 219 20.93 -17.91 8.27
C GLN A 219 19.85 -18.98 8.00
N TYR A 220 18.91 -19.14 8.91
CA TYR A 220 17.92 -20.20 8.86
C TYR A 220 16.51 -19.62 8.69
N THR A 221 15.69 -20.32 7.92
CA THR A 221 14.27 -19.99 7.73
C THR A 221 13.39 -20.43 8.90
N ARG A 222 13.93 -21.27 9.80
CA ARG A 222 13.22 -21.78 10.97
C ARG A 222 13.66 -21.10 12.27
N SER A 223 12.72 -20.92 13.18
CA SER A 223 12.97 -20.35 14.49
C SER A 223 13.77 -21.29 15.37
N GLY A 224 14.80 -20.77 16.04
CA GLY A 224 15.54 -21.46 17.09
C GLY A 224 15.03 -21.15 18.51
N LYS A 225 14.06 -20.24 18.65
CA LYS A 225 13.51 -19.84 19.96
C LYS A 225 12.79 -21.01 20.60
N ARG A 226 12.93 -21.20 21.94
CA ARG A 226 12.39 -22.36 22.67
C ARG A 226 10.88 -22.57 22.46
N LYS A 227 10.09 -21.50 22.34
CA LYS A 227 8.63 -21.57 22.20
C LYS A 227 8.18 -21.89 20.77
N THR A 228 8.94 -21.44 19.78
CA THR A 228 8.62 -21.50 18.33
C THR A 228 9.67 -22.29 17.57
N ARG A 229 10.32 -23.24 18.26
CA ARG A 229 11.43 -23.99 17.68
C ARG A 229 10.95 -24.88 16.54
N GLY A 230 11.49 -24.61 15.36
CA GLY A 230 11.14 -25.33 14.13
C GLY A 230 10.08 -24.63 13.28
N ASP A 231 9.34 -23.67 13.83
CA ASP A 231 8.35 -22.89 13.06
C ASP A 231 9.06 -22.08 11.98
N GLN A 232 8.45 -21.97 10.83
CA GLN A 232 8.95 -21.12 9.73
C GLN A 232 8.82 -19.64 10.11
N LYS A 233 9.71 -18.82 9.57
CA LYS A 233 9.75 -17.37 9.81
C LYS A 233 9.12 -16.56 8.69
N ALA A 234 8.67 -17.19 7.62
CA ALA A 234 8.01 -16.60 6.48
C ALA A 234 7.18 -17.66 5.75
N ASN A 235 6.20 -17.19 4.99
CA ASN A 235 5.40 -18.01 4.10
C ASN A 235 6.09 -18.14 2.74
N PHE A 236 6.56 -19.33 2.38
CA PHE A 236 7.18 -19.60 1.08
C PHE A 236 7.09 -21.07 0.69
N LYS A 237 7.07 -21.31 -0.60
CA LYS A 237 7.04 -22.65 -1.15
C LYS A 237 8.35 -23.41 -0.91
N GLN A 238 8.30 -24.52 -0.19
CA GLN A 238 9.50 -25.28 0.20
C GLN A 238 9.92 -26.35 -0.79
N GLY A 239 9.07 -26.75 -1.72
CA GLY A 239 9.41 -27.80 -2.66
C GLY A 239 8.48 -27.90 -3.88
N LYS A 240 8.78 -28.83 -4.78
CA LYS A 240 7.93 -29.13 -5.94
C LYS A 240 6.71 -29.92 -5.48
N GLY A 241 5.53 -29.35 -5.70
CA GLY A 241 4.25 -30.03 -5.44
C GLY A 241 3.67 -29.86 -4.04
N ASP A 242 4.43 -29.29 -3.11
CA ASP A 242 3.96 -29.02 -1.76
C ASP A 242 4.16 -27.53 -1.39
N TYR A 243 3.15 -26.90 -0.80
CA TYR A 243 3.20 -25.47 -0.50
C TYR A 243 3.81 -25.18 0.87
N GLY A 244 4.08 -26.16 1.67
CA GLY A 244 4.62 -25.84 2.97
C GLY A 244 4.83 -26.97 3.93
N GLY A 245 5.13 -28.16 3.48
CA GLY A 245 5.40 -29.16 4.49
C GLY A 245 5.65 -30.57 4.00
N ILE A 246 6.02 -31.39 4.93
CA ILE A 246 6.18 -32.82 4.76
C ILE A 246 4.77 -33.44 4.86
N ALA A 247 4.37 -34.21 3.88
CA ALA A 247 3.11 -34.97 3.87
C ALA A 247 1.80 -34.14 3.85
N GLY A 248 1.79 -33.01 3.15
CA GLY A 248 0.55 -32.25 2.89
C GLY A 248 0.11 -31.32 4.03
N TRP A 249 0.98 -31.04 5.00
CA TRP A 249 0.76 -30.04 6.03
C TRP A 249 1.64 -28.81 5.76
N SER A 250 1.08 -27.63 5.86
CA SER A 250 1.85 -26.39 5.77
C SER A 250 2.69 -26.19 7.04
N ASP A 251 4.00 -26.28 6.92
CA ASP A 251 4.96 -26.06 8.01
C ASP A 251 5.04 -24.59 8.42
N ASP A 252 4.62 -23.67 7.55
CA ASP A 252 4.64 -22.24 7.76
C ASP A 252 3.30 -21.67 8.28
N GLY A 253 2.27 -22.51 8.37
CA GLY A 253 0.94 -22.14 8.85
C GLY A 253 0.01 -21.58 7.76
N ALA A 254 0.43 -21.64 6.49
CA ALA A 254 -0.37 -21.18 5.36
C ALA A 254 -0.43 -22.23 4.24
N ASP A 255 -1.58 -22.33 3.58
CA ASP A 255 -1.71 -23.18 2.40
C ASP A 255 -1.13 -22.49 1.15
N ILE A 256 -1.44 -21.21 0.92
CA ILE A 256 -0.94 -20.41 -0.20
C ILE A 256 -0.48 -19.05 0.32
N THR A 257 -1.40 -18.17 0.72
CA THR A 257 -1.13 -16.88 1.34
C THR A 257 -1.49 -16.93 2.83
N ASN A 258 -0.94 -16.02 3.62
CA ASN A 258 -1.27 -15.89 5.03
C ASN A 258 -1.72 -14.46 5.34
N ALA A 259 -2.44 -14.30 6.44
CA ALA A 259 -2.80 -12.98 6.93
C ALA A 259 -1.54 -12.16 7.24
N VAL A 260 -1.59 -10.87 6.97
CA VAL A 260 -0.49 -9.96 7.30
C VAL A 260 -0.16 -10.01 8.80
N LYS A 261 1.10 -9.77 9.15
CA LYS A 261 1.59 -9.85 10.55
C LYS A 261 1.57 -11.25 11.17
N SER A 262 1.47 -12.30 10.38
CA SER A 262 1.54 -13.67 10.88
C SER A 262 2.94 -14.06 11.33
N TYR A 263 3.96 -13.39 10.86
CA TYR A 263 5.38 -13.64 11.18
C TYR A 263 5.99 -12.46 11.93
N GLU A 264 7.22 -12.65 12.44
CA GLU A 264 7.93 -11.57 13.14
C GLU A 264 8.38 -10.48 12.13
N PRO A 265 8.27 -9.19 12.49
CA PRO A 265 8.74 -8.10 11.63
C PRO A 265 10.27 -8.07 11.55
N ASN A 266 10.78 -7.35 10.57
CA ASN A 266 12.21 -7.02 10.48
C ASN A 266 12.59 -5.91 11.48
N ASP A 267 13.86 -5.46 11.49
CA ASP A 267 14.38 -4.45 12.41
C ASP A 267 13.72 -3.06 12.25
N TYR A 268 13.08 -2.79 11.12
CA TYR A 268 12.30 -1.57 10.87
C TYR A 268 10.83 -1.68 11.27
N GLY A 269 10.39 -2.85 11.73
CA GLY A 269 8.99 -3.10 12.07
C GLY A 269 8.12 -3.48 10.88
N LEU A 270 8.72 -3.80 9.72
CA LEU A 270 8.01 -4.21 8.52
C LEU A 270 7.79 -5.72 8.52
N TYR A 271 6.56 -6.11 8.19
CA TYR A 271 6.14 -7.52 8.12
C TYR A 271 6.23 -8.04 6.69
N ASP A 272 6.28 -9.35 6.58
CA ASP A 272 6.13 -10.13 5.35
C ASP A 272 7.11 -9.75 4.21
N MET A 273 8.22 -9.06 4.54
CA MET A 273 9.28 -8.69 3.59
C MET A 273 10.03 -9.90 2.99
N ALA A 274 9.64 -11.11 3.31
CA ALA A 274 10.15 -12.33 2.70
C ALA A 274 9.01 -13.34 2.54
N GLY A 275 8.60 -13.57 1.32
CA GLY A 275 7.55 -14.54 1.02
C GLY A 275 6.17 -13.90 0.95
N ASN A 276 5.14 -14.66 1.27
CA ASN A 276 3.71 -14.37 1.19
C ASN A 276 3.26 -14.06 -0.24
N VAL A 277 3.38 -12.81 -0.72
CA VAL A 277 3.08 -12.43 -2.11
C VAL A 277 4.24 -11.68 -2.75
N ALA A 278 4.26 -11.64 -4.08
CA ALA A 278 5.17 -10.78 -4.84
C ALA A 278 4.58 -9.36 -4.91
N GLU A 279 5.42 -8.36 -4.72
CA GLU A 279 5.01 -6.97 -4.65
C GLU A 279 5.49 -6.16 -5.85
N TRP A 280 4.65 -5.23 -6.31
CA TRP A 280 5.01 -4.31 -7.36
C TRP A 280 5.94 -3.20 -6.86
N VAL A 281 6.95 -2.89 -7.66
CA VAL A 281 7.82 -1.73 -7.47
C VAL A 281 7.60 -0.69 -8.58
N ALA A 282 8.06 0.53 -8.36
CA ALA A 282 7.82 1.64 -9.28
C ALA A 282 8.66 1.56 -10.57
N ASP A 283 9.86 0.99 -10.48
CA ASP A 283 10.84 0.90 -11.54
C ASP A 283 10.83 -0.48 -12.23
N VAL A 284 11.49 -0.51 -13.39
CA VAL A 284 11.61 -1.74 -14.18
C VAL A 284 12.81 -2.53 -13.71
N TYR A 285 12.60 -3.80 -13.36
CA TYR A 285 13.69 -4.71 -13.02
C TYR A 285 14.70 -4.83 -14.17
N ARG A 286 15.96 -4.62 -13.84
CA ARG A 286 17.09 -4.81 -14.75
C ARG A 286 18.04 -5.86 -14.17
N PRO A 287 18.15 -7.04 -14.77
CA PRO A 287 18.95 -8.15 -14.23
C PRO A 287 20.47 -7.85 -14.27
N ILE A 288 20.89 -6.92 -15.10
CA ILE A 288 22.29 -6.49 -15.22
C ILE A 288 22.28 -4.97 -15.24
N ILE A 289 22.97 -4.37 -14.26
CA ILE A 289 23.21 -2.92 -14.23
C ILE A 289 24.67 -2.74 -14.69
N ASP A 290 24.84 -2.23 -15.90
CA ASP A 290 26.14 -1.77 -16.38
C ASP A 290 26.33 -0.30 -15.94
N ASP A 291 27.51 0.00 -15.39
CA ASP A 291 27.94 1.34 -14.95
C ASP A 291 28.38 2.21 -16.16
N GLU A 292 27.71 2.14 -17.32
CA GLU A 292 27.98 3.04 -18.46
C GLU A 292 27.13 4.30 -18.43
#